data_539845ee67adf3aae1d3cf7132b32c1a
#
_entry.id   539845ee67adf3aae1d3cf7132b32c1a
#
_cell.length_a   1.000
_cell.length_b   1.000
_cell.length_c   1.000
_cell.angle_alpha   90.00
_cell.angle_beta   90.00
_cell.angle_gamma   90.00
#
_symmetry.space_group_name_H-M   'P 1'
#
loop_
_entity.id
_entity.type
_entity.pdbx_description
1 polymer ?
#
loop_
_entity_poly.entity_id
_entity_poly.type
_entity_poly.pdbx_seq_one_letter_code
_entity_poly.pdbx_strand_id
1 'polypeptide(L)'
;LLGELGFNRMSLGVQDFDLAVQEAVNRVQSIEETESVLRAARANGFKSISVDLIYGLPKQNVISFNRTLEEVIRLSPDRLSIYNYAHLPSLFKPQRRIAEAELPTADAKLQILQLAIRRLTEAGYVYIGMDHFAKPDDELAVAQRQGRLHRNFQGYSTHAECDMMSFGISSISMVGPSYCQNVKTLDDYYDRLDNGVLPVMRGIELTPDDLLRRSIIQALMCHFEVSIEALEVAHLIDFKRYFAAEIADLREMEKGGLLKLDEKWISVQPRGRMLVRAIAMVFD
;
A
#
# COMPACT_ATOMS: atom_id res chain seq x y z
N LEU A 1 21.74 19.23 -3.89
CA LEU A 1 20.53 20.09 -3.92
C LEU A 1 19.40 19.53 -3.07
N LEU A 2 18.83 18.33 -3.37
CA LEU A 2 17.66 17.80 -2.61
C LEU A 2 17.99 17.60 -1.11
N GLY A 3 19.17 17.04 -0.78
CA GLY A 3 19.64 16.90 0.60
C GLY A 3 19.82 18.25 1.31
N GLU A 4 20.37 19.26 0.62
CA GLU A 4 20.52 20.63 1.13
C GLU A 4 19.16 21.31 1.38
N LEU A 5 18.14 20.95 0.61
CA LEU A 5 16.76 21.41 0.79
C LEU A 5 16.00 20.65 1.90
N GLY A 6 16.67 19.68 2.58
CA GLY A 6 16.10 18.94 3.69
C GLY A 6 15.36 17.66 3.31
N PHE A 7 15.34 17.26 2.03
CA PHE A 7 14.80 15.96 1.63
C PHE A 7 15.66 14.84 2.20
N ASN A 8 15.03 13.87 2.84
CA ASN A 8 15.74 12.79 3.53
C ASN A 8 15.16 11.39 3.28
N ARG A 9 14.16 11.29 2.39
CA ARG A 9 13.55 10.04 1.93
C ARG A 9 13.39 10.08 0.42
N MET A 10 13.48 8.91 -0.20
CA MET A 10 13.37 8.78 -1.66
C MET A 10 12.59 7.50 -2.00
N SER A 11 11.76 7.54 -3.02
CA SER A 11 11.21 6.35 -3.66
C SER A 11 11.64 6.30 -5.12
N LEU A 12 12.06 5.13 -5.58
CA LEU A 12 12.51 4.86 -6.93
C LEU A 12 11.61 3.83 -7.59
N GLY A 13 10.92 4.23 -8.66
CA GLY A 13 10.13 3.30 -9.46
C GLY A 13 11.03 2.50 -10.40
N VAL A 14 11.44 1.30 -10.00
CA VAL A 14 12.22 0.35 -10.80
C VAL A 14 11.30 -0.50 -11.68
N GLN A 15 10.20 -0.95 -11.13
CA GLN A 15 9.17 -1.79 -11.72
C GLN A 15 9.64 -3.23 -11.97
N ASP A 16 10.65 -3.45 -12.79
CA ASP A 16 11.30 -4.73 -13.08
C ASP A 16 12.70 -4.48 -13.65
N PHE A 17 13.63 -5.44 -13.48
CA PHE A 17 14.95 -5.41 -14.09
C PHE A 17 15.11 -6.32 -15.32
N ASP A 18 14.11 -7.15 -15.63
CA ASP A 18 14.14 -7.96 -16.84
C ASP A 18 13.94 -7.09 -18.08
N LEU A 19 14.91 -7.10 -19.00
CA LEU A 19 14.91 -6.24 -20.19
C LEU A 19 13.68 -6.46 -21.07
N ALA A 20 13.24 -7.72 -21.27
CA ALA A 20 12.09 -8.00 -22.10
C ALA A 20 10.79 -7.45 -21.50
N VAL A 21 10.69 -7.42 -20.15
CA VAL A 21 9.58 -6.78 -19.42
C VAL A 21 9.65 -5.26 -19.57
N GLN A 22 10.83 -4.67 -19.36
CA GLN A 22 11.06 -3.23 -19.50
C GLN A 22 10.72 -2.71 -20.90
N GLU A 23 11.16 -3.42 -21.95
CA GLU A 23 10.84 -3.10 -23.34
C GLU A 23 9.33 -3.16 -23.61
N ALA A 24 8.65 -4.20 -23.09
CA ALA A 24 7.21 -4.36 -23.27
C ALA A 24 6.37 -3.23 -22.65
N VAL A 25 6.88 -2.59 -21.60
CA VAL A 25 6.23 -1.43 -20.95
C VAL A 25 6.85 -0.08 -21.34
N ASN A 26 7.81 -0.09 -22.29
CA ASN A 26 8.54 1.09 -22.75
C ASN A 26 9.22 1.88 -21.63
N ARG A 27 9.87 1.16 -20.72
CA ARG A 27 10.59 1.75 -19.57
C ARG A 27 11.90 1.00 -19.32
N VAL A 28 12.89 1.26 -20.16
CA VAL A 28 14.22 0.66 -20.03
C VAL A 28 15.04 1.49 -19.02
N GLN A 29 15.56 0.82 -18.01
CA GLN A 29 16.38 1.41 -16.94
C GLN A 29 17.38 0.35 -16.46
N SER A 30 18.67 0.67 -16.49
CA SER A 30 19.69 -0.29 -16.07
C SER A 30 19.78 -0.46 -14.54
N ILE A 31 20.37 -1.56 -14.11
CA ILE A 31 20.66 -1.80 -12.71
C ILE A 31 21.71 -0.77 -12.22
N GLU A 32 22.70 -0.46 -13.03
CA GLU A 32 23.78 0.47 -12.73
C GLU A 32 23.26 1.89 -12.50
N GLU A 33 22.29 2.35 -13.29
CA GLU A 33 21.61 3.63 -13.08
C GLU A 33 20.91 3.66 -11.74
N THR A 34 20.14 2.65 -11.43
CA THR A 34 19.44 2.52 -10.13
C THR A 34 20.44 2.51 -8.96
N GLU A 35 21.50 1.71 -9.06
CA GLU A 35 22.54 1.62 -8.04
C GLU A 35 23.28 2.95 -7.84
N SER A 36 23.55 3.68 -8.92
CA SER A 36 24.17 5.00 -8.87
C SER A 36 23.31 5.99 -8.09
N VAL A 37 21.99 6.02 -8.34
CA VAL A 37 21.05 6.88 -7.62
C VAL A 37 20.95 6.49 -6.15
N LEU A 38 20.89 5.19 -5.83
CA LEU A 38 20.88 4.69 -4.45
C LEU A 38 22.14 5.14 -3.68
N ARG A 39 23.33 4.97 -4.29
CA ARG A 39 24.60 5.43 -3.69
C ARG A 39 24.63 6.93 -3.49
N ALA A 40 24.19 7.71 -4.48
CA ALA A 40 24.12 9.16 -4.38
C ALA A 40 23.17 9.60 -3.25
N ALA A 41 22.01 8.97 -3.11
CA ALA A 41 21.08 9.26 -2.03
C ALA A 41 21.69 8.98 -0.66
N ARG A 42 22.35 7.82 -0.48
CA ARG A 42 23.07 7.50 0.77
C ARG A 42 24.15 8.51 1.10
N ALA A 43 24.97 8.88 0.11
CA ALA A 43 26.04 9.86 0.26
C ALA A 43 25.53 11.26 0.63
N ASN A 44 24.30 11.60 0.26
CA ASN A 44 23.65 12.88 0.57
C ASN A 44 22.70 12.80 1.79
N GLY A 45 22.82 11.77 2.64
CA GLY A 45 22.14 11.70 3.93
C GLY A 45 20.66 11.29 3.88
N PHE A 46 20.20 10.69 2.78
CA PHE A 46 18.86 10.12 2.73
C PHE A 46 18.76 8.93 3.69
N LYS A 47 17.82 9.01 4.63
CA LYS A 47 17.67 8.07 5.74
C LYS A 47 16.91 6.81 5.35
N SER A 48 15.96 6.93 4.41
CA SER A 48 15.14 5.82 3.94
C SER A 48 14.96 5.92 2.43
N ILE A 49 15.26 4.82 1.74
CA ILE A 49 15.12 4.69 0.29
C ILE A 49 14.18 3.53 0.02
N SER A 50 13.07 3.82 -0.67
CA SER A 50 12.11 2.82 -1.14
C SER A 50 12.36 2.48 -2.61
N VAL A 51 12.15 1.21 -2.97
CA VAL A 51 12.12 0.76 -4.36
C VAL A 51 10.73 0.21 -4.66
N ASP A 52 10.14 0.68 -5.74
CA ASP A 52 8.83 0.21 -6.18
C ASP A 52 9.00 -0.78 -7.34
N LEU A 53 8.41 -1.97 -7.18
CA LEU A 53 8.32 -3.02 -8.19
C LEU A 53 6.86 -3.21 -8.60
N ILE A 54 6.65 -3.76 -9.79
CA ILE A 54 5.32 -4.14 -10.27
C ILE A 54 5.36 -5.60 -10.70
N TYR A 55 4.49 -6.43 -10.13
CA TYR A 55 4.28 -7.78 -10.62
C TYR A 55 3.02 -7.88 -11.49
N GLY A 56 3.02 -8.81 -12.41
CA GLY A 56 1.94 -8.99 -13.37
C GLY A 56 2.10 -8.16 -14.65
N LEU A 57 3.28 -7.62 -14.93
CA LEU A 57 3.65 -6.95 -16.18
C LEU A 57 3.71 -7.95 -17.34
N PRO A 58 3.57 -7.49 -18.62
CA PRO A 58 3.71 -8.37 -19.79
C PRO A 58 5.07 -9.08 -19.80
N LYS A 59 5.10 -10.31 -20.30
CA LYS A 59 6.27 -11.22 -20.37
C LYS A 59 6.86 -11.66 -19.03
N GLN A 60 6.37 -11.14 -17.93
CA GLN A 60 6.85 -11.46 -16.58
C GLN A 60 6.43 -12.89 -16.19
N ASN A 61 7.31 -13.61 -15.52
CA ASN A 61 7.06 -14.91 -14.95
C ASN A 61 7.84 -15.10 -13.65
N VAL A 62 7.62 -16.23 -12.95
CA VAL A 62 8.26 -16.52 -11.66
C VAL A 62 9.79 -16.47 -11.74
N ILE A 63 10.39 -16.94 -12.86
CA ILE A 63 11.84 -17.00 -13.02
C ILE A 63 12.41 -15.58 -13.26
N SER A 64 11.82 -14.81 -14.16
CA SER A 64 12.27 -13.44 -14.44
C SER A 64 12.14 -12.55 -13.21
N PHE A 65 11.00 -12.62 -12.50
CA PHE A 65 10.79 -11.82 -11.31
C PHE A 65 11.71 -12.24 -10.14
N ASN A 66 12.08 -13.54 -10.05
CA ASN A 66 13.08 -13.97 -9.07
C ASN A 66 14.44 -13.29 -9.29
N ARG A 67 14.88 -13.14 -10.55
CA ARG A 67 16.12 -12.41 -10.87
C ARG A 67 16.03 -10.93 -10.46
N THR A 68 14.90 -10.29 -10.74
CA THR A 68 14.64 -8.91 -10.27
C THR A 68 14.71 -8.80 -8.76
N LEU A 69 14.14 -9.76 -8.01
CA LEU A 69 14.23 -9.78 -6.56
C LEU A 69 15.67 -9.99 -6.06
N GLU A 70 16.47 -10.82 -6.72
CA GLU A 70 17.89 -11.03 -6.38
C GLU A 70 18.67 -9.72 -6.46
N GLU A 71 18.50 -8.97 -7.54
CA GLU A 71 19.15 -7.66 -7.70
C GLU A 71 18.65 -6.64 -6.69
N VAL A 72 17.36 -6.57 -6.44
CA VAL A 72 16.80 -5.64 -5.46
C VAL A 72 17.29 -5.97 -4.04
N ILE A 73 17.35 -7.25 -3.66
CA ILE A 73 17.91 -7.69 -2.37
C ILE A 73 19.39 -7.30 -2.26
N ARG A 74 20.17 -7.47 -3.33
CA ARG A 74 21.57 -7.04 -3.40
C ARG A 74 21.73 -5.53 -3.20
N LEU A 75 20.86 -4.74 -3.83
CA LEU A 75 20.84 -3.27 -3.71
C LEU A 75 20.41 -2.81 -2.31
N SER A 76 19.70 -3.67 -1.58
CA SER A 76 19.34 -3.48 -0.18
C SER A 76 18.66 -2.14 0.16
N PRO A 77 17.55 -1.77 -0.50
CA PRO A 77 16.77 -0.60 -0.11
C PRO A 77 16.20 -0.76 1.30
N ASP A 78 15.76 0.33 1.92
CA ASP A 78 15.16 0.26 3.27
C ASP A 78 13.74 -0.23 3.23
N ARG A 79 13.02 0.10 2.15
CA ARG A 79 11.63 -0.29 1.89
C ARG A 79 11.45 -0.82 0.48
N LEU A 80 10.42 -1.61 0.32
CA LEU A 80 9.98 -2.12 -0.97
C LEU A 80 8.46 -2.03 -1.06
N SER A 81 7.97 -1.64 -2.24
CA SER A 81 6.56 -1.74 -2.60
C SER A 81 6.44 -2.62 -3.84
N ILE A 82 5.62 -3.67 -3.78
CA ILE A 82 5.44 -4.62 -4.89
C ILE A 82 3.99 -4.59 -5.35
N TYR A 83 3.68 -3.71 -6.30
CA TYR A 83 2.31 -3.46 -6.74
C TYR A 83 1.83 -4.49 -7.77
N ASN A 84 0.54 -4.83 -7.69
CA ASN A 84 -0.10 -5.61 -8.76
C ASN A 84 -0.38 -4.71 -9.97
N TYR A 85 0.06 -5.13 -11.15
CA TYR A 85 -0.30 -4.46 -12.39
C TYR A 85 -1.80 -4.56 -12.68
N ALA A 86 -2.47 -3.41 -12.76
CA ALA A 86 -3.86 -3.30 -13.19
C ALA A 86 -3.92 -2.89 -14.67
N HIS A 87 -4.40 -3.79 -15.53
CA HIS A 87 -4.57 -3.52 -16.95
C HIS A 87 -5.94 -2.85 -17.21
N LEU A 88 -5.92 -1.54 -17.43
CA LEU A 88 -7.10 -0.69 -17.63
C LEU A 88 -6.94 0.20 -18.87
N PRO A 89 -6.83 -0.38 -20.10
CA PRO A 89 -6.54 0.38 -21.32
C PRO A 89 -7.66 1.35 -21.74
N SER A 90 -8.87 1.18 -21.19
CA SER A 90 -9.96 2.14 -21.37
C SER A 90 -9.69 3.46 -20.65
N LEU A 91 -9.04 3.42 -19.49
CA LEU A 91 -8.69 4.59 -18.68
C LEU A 91 -7.31 5.15 -19.00
N PHE A 92 -6.32 4.27 -19.23
CA PHE A 92 -4.92 4.65 -19.44
C PHE A 92 -4.48 4.39 -20.88
N LYS A 93 -4.46 5.42 -21.70
CA LYS A 93 -4.09 5.33 -23.12
C LYS A 93 -2.75 4.60 -23.38
N PRO A 94 -1.66 4.79 -22.61
CA PRO A 94 -0.41 4.07 -22.82
C PRO A 94 -0.54 2.55 -22.73
N GLN A 95 -1.45 2.03 -21.88
CA GLN A 95 -1.67 0.59 -21.72
C GLN A 95 -2.28 -0.09 -22.95
N ARG A 96 -2.85 0.68 -23.89
CA ARG A 96 -3.37 0.15 -25.17
C ARG A 96 -2.29 -0.45 -26.07
N ARG A 97 -1.02 -0.15 -25.79
CA ARG A 97 0.15 -0.72 -26.53
C ARG A 97 0.60 -2.06 -25.96
N ILE A 98 0.10 -2.45 -24.80
CA ILE A 98 0.45 -3.70 -24.14
C ILE A 98 -0.39 -4.82 -24.74
N ALA A 99 0.27 -5.87 -25.23
CA ALA A 99 -0.40 -7.07 -25.73
C ALA A 99 -0.97 -7.85 -24.54
N GLU A 100 -2.29 -7.94 -24.43
CA GLU A 100 -2.98 -8.60 -23.34
C GLU A 100 -2.62 -10.09 -23.21
N ALA A 101 -2.34 -10.74 -24.37
CA ALA A 101 -1.90 -12.13 -24.41
C ALA A 101 -0.51 -12.37 -23.77
N GLU A 102 0.30 -11.33 -23.57
CA GLU A 102 1.60 -11.41 -22.90
C GLU A 102 1.50 -11.21 -21.37
N LEU A 103 0.32 -10.87 -20.86
CA LEU A 103 0.12 -10.72 -19.42
C LEU A 103 0.09 -12.08 -18.72
N PRO A 104 0.73 -12.21 -17.54
CA PRO A 104 0.68 -13.45 -16.78
C PRO A 104 -0.75 -13.74 -16.29
N THR A 105 -1.10 -15.03 -16.21
CA THR A 105 -2.37 -15.49 -15.66
C THR A 105 -2.51 -15.13 -14.18
N ALA A 106 -3.74 -15.20 -13.66
CA ALA A 106 -4.01 -14.96 -12.22
C ALA A 106 -3.18 -15.89 -11.33
N ASP A 107 -3.04 -17.17 -11.71
CA ASP A 107 -2.22 -18.14 -10.97
C ASP A 107 -0.74 -17.77 -11.00
N ALA A 108 -0.22 -17.36 -12.16
CA ALA A 108 1.17 -16.91 -12.29
C ALA A 108 1.42 -15.64 -11.43
N LYS A 109 0.50 -14.69 -11.42
CA LYS A 109 0.57 -13.50 -10.55
C LYS A 109 0.61 -13.89 -9.07
N LEU A 110 -0.23 -14.83 -8.65
CA LEU A 110 -0.24 -15.32 -7.27
C LEU A 110 1.09 -16.00 -6.91
N GLN A 111 1.63 -16.83 -7.80
CA GLN A 111 2.94 -17.47 -7.60
C GLN A 111 4.08 -16.45 -7.49
N ILE A 112 4.06 -15.39 -8.31
CA ILE A 112 5.04 -14.29 -8.24
C ILE A 112 4.94 -13.57 -6.89
N LEU A 113 3.73 -13.24 -6.44
CA LEU A 113 3.53 -12.60 -5.13
C LEU A 113 3.99 -13.47 -3.97
N GLN A 114 3.67 -14.76 -3.99
CA GLN A 114 4.12 -15.72 -2.97
C GLN A 114 5.65 -15.85 -2.95
N LEU A 115 6.28 -15.90 -4.14
CA LEU A 115 7.74 -15.88 -4.26
C LEU A 115 8.31 -14.60 -3.65
N ALA A 116 7.77 -13.44 -3.97
CA ALA A 116 8.24 -12.15 -3.46
C ALA A 116 8.18 -12.09 -1.93
N ILE A 117 7.05 -12.46 -1.33
CA ILE A 117 6.88 -12.49 0.13
C ILE A 117 7.93 -13.40 0.76
N ARG A 118 8.09 -14.63 0.24
CA ARG A 118 9.07 -15.59 0.76
C ARG A 118 10.49 -15.05 0.66
N ARG A 119 10.95 -14.64 -0.54
CA ARG A 119 12.31 -14.19 -0.79
C ARG A 119 12.69 -12.96 0.03
N LEU A 120 11.78 -11.99 0.15
CA LEU A 120 12.04 -10.78 0.94
C LEU A 120 12.06 -11.10 2.44
N THR A 121 11.17 -11.96 2.92
CA THR A 121 11.18 -12.38 4.32
C THR A 121 12.45 -13.17 4.66
N GLU A 122 12.89 -14.09 3.78
CA GLU A 122 14.17 -14.81 3.91
C GLU A 122 15.37 -13.86 3.89
N ALA A 123 15.29 -12.75 3.15
CA ALA A 123 16.31 -11.69 3.12
C ALA A 123 16.24 -10.73 4.32
N GLY A 124 15.34 -10.98 5.29
CA GLY A 124 15.24 -10.22 6.53
C GLY A 124 14.29 -9.03 6.49
N TYR A 125 13.55 -8.82 5.41
CA TYR A 125 12.51 -7.77 5.38
C TYR A 125 11.26 -8.21 6.16
N VAL A 126 10.64 -7.24 6.83
CA VAL A 126 9.34 -7.40 7.49
C VAL A 126 8.25 -7.13 6.46
N TYR A 127 7.29 -8.04 6.32
CA TYR A 127 6.08 -7.80 5.56
C TYR A 127 5.16 -6.88 6.35
N ILE A 128 5.09 -5.62 5.94
CA ILE A 128 4.27 -4.59 6.61
C ILE A 128 2.79 -4.82 6.35
N GLY A 129 2.45 -5.20 5.13
CA GLY A 129 1.08 -5.49 4.70
C GLY A 129 0.85 -5.07 3.27
N MET A 130 -0.18 -5.65 2.65
CA MET A 130 -0.52 -5.42 1.25
C MET A 130 0.68 -5.62 0.32
N ASP A 131 1.26 -4.51 -0.12
CA ASP A 131 2.31 -4.46 -1.14
C ASP A 131 3.67 -4.07 -0.53
N HIS A 132 3.76 -3.82 0.80
CA HIS A 132 4.89 -3.13 1.42
C HIS A 132 5.74 -4.04 2.30
N PHE A 133 7.05 -3.84 2.18
CA PHE A 133 8.08 -4.49 2.99
C PHE A 133 9.06 -3.42 3.50
N ALA A 134 9.63 -3.64 4.67
CA ALA A 134 10.62 -2.74 5.26
C ALA A 134 11.70 -3.52 6.02
N LYS A 135 12.88 -2.95 6.18
CA LYS A 135 13.88 -3.48 7.08
C LYS A 135 13.38 -3.47 8.52
N PRO A 136 13.85 -4.38 9.40
CA PRO A 136 13.33 -4.49 10.78
C PRO A 136 13.51 -3.23 11.64
N ASP A 137 14.50 -2.40 11.33
CA ASP A 137 14.83 -1.14 11.99
C ASP A 137 14.17 0.09 11.34
N ASP A 138 13.50 -0.10 10.21
CA ASP A 138 12.72 0.98 9.59
C ASP A 138 11.53 1.38 10.47
N GLU A 139 11.19 2.66 10.45
CA GLU A 139 10.14 3.23 11.29
C GLU A 139 8.76 2.57 11.09
N LEU A 140 8.44 2.08 9.86
CA LEU A 140 7.17 1.37 9.62
C LEU A 140 7.13 0.02 10.33
N ALA A 141 8.24 -0.74 10.28
CA ALA A 141 8.34 -2.03 10.97
C ALA A 141 8.34 -1.84 12.49
N VAL A 142 9.02 -0.79 12.98
CA VAL A 142 9.00 -0.42 14.41
C VAL A 142 7.58 -0.02 14.84
N ALA A 143 6.91 0.85 14.07
CA ALA A 143 5.55 1.29 14.37
C ALA A 143 4.54 0.13 14.36
N GLN A 144 4.69 -0.82 13.41
CA GLN A 144 3.84 -2.02 13.37
C GLN A 144 3.99 -2.86 14.65
N ARG A 145 5.24 -3.15 15.08
CA ARG A 145 5.50 -3.89 16.33
C ARG A 145 4.97 -3.18 17.59
N GLN A 146 4.88 -1.86 17.54
CA GLN A 146 4.40 -1.02 18.64
C GLN A 146 2.89 -0.73 18.57
N GLY A 147 2.17 -1.28 17.59
CA GLY A 147 0.75 -1.02 17.42
C GLY A 147 0.42 0.42 17.00
N ARG A 148 1.38 1.16 16.43
CA ARG A 148 1.25 2.57 16.03
C ARG A 148 1.25 2.81 14.53
N LEU A 149 1.31 1.73 13.73
CA LEU A 149 1.24 1.84 12.29
C LEU A 149 -0.15 2.32 11.88
N HIS A 150 -0.19 3.29 10.97
CA HIS A 150 -1.40 3.84 10.40
C HIS A 150 -1.33 3.77 8.87
N ARG A 151 -2.50 3.85 8.21
CA ARG A 151 -2.60 3.91 6.76
C ARG A 151 -3.53 5.04 6.34
N ASN A 152 -3.09 5.86 5.40
CA ASN A 152 -3.87 6.92 4.78
C ASN A 152 -3.89 6.76 3.23
N PHE A 153 -4.37 7.77 2.50
CA PHE A 153 -4.42 7.75 1.04
C PHE A 153 -3.05 7.68 0.35
N GLN A 154 -1.97 8.04 1.04
CA GLN A 154 -0.61 7.99 0.50
C GLN A 154 0.10 6.66 0.83
N GLY A 155 -0.46 5.84 1.71
CA GLY A 155 0.12 4.57 2.13
C GLY A 155 0.30 4.45 3.65
N TYR A 156 1.26 3.63 4.08
CA TYR A 156 1.57 3.45 5.49
C TYR A 156 2.32 4.64 6.07
N SER A 157 1.94 5.02 7.29
CA SER A 157 2.45 6.18 8.03
C SER A 157 2.61 5.84 9.52
N THR A 158 3.46 6.59 10.20
CA THR A 158 3.62 6.56 11.67
C THR A 158 2.89 7.70 12.38
N HIS A 159 2.11 8.49 11.64
CA HIS A 159 1.43 9.71 12.10
C HIS A 159 -0.09 9.51 12.16
N ALA A 160 -0.55 8.61 13.02
CA ALA A 160 -1.97 8.29 13.17
C ALA A 160 -2.80 9.48 13.72
N GLU A 161 -2.18 10.30 14.56
CA GLU A 161 -2.82 11.41 15.27
C GLU A 161 -2.87 12.72 14.45
N CYS A 162 -2.36 12.71 13.21
CA CYS A 162 -2.28 13.91 12.40
C CYS A 162 -3.41 13.99 11.38
N ASP A 163 -4.00 15.17 11.26
CA ASP A 163 -4.76 15.53 10.09
C ASP A 163 -3.84 15.60 8.85
N MET A 164 -4.38 15.28 7.69
CA MET A 164 -3.65 15.33 6.43
C MET A 164 -4.25 16.40 5.53
N MET A 165 -3.55 17.51 5.38
CA MET A 165 -3.90 18.55 4.41
C MET A 165 -3.12 18.32 3.13
N SER A 166 -3.82 18.12 2.01
CA SER A 166 -3.22 17.77 0.72
C SER A 166 -3.36 18.93 -0.26
N PHE A 167 -2.27 19.24 -0.97
CA PHE A 167 -2.20 20.31 -1.96
C PHE A 167 -2.11 19.74 -3.37
N GLY A 168 -2.58 20.53 -4.34
CA GLY A 168 -2.59 20.19 -5.75
C GLY A 168 -3.89 19.58 -6.24
N ILE A 169 -3.95 19.36 -7.56
CA ILE A 169 -5.11 18.77 -8.22
C ILE A 169 -5.38 17.35 -7.75
N SER A 170 -6.65 16.96 -7.68
CA SER A 170 -7.14 15.63 -7.28
C SER A 170 -6.70 15.12 -5.90
N SER A 171 -5.93 15.89 -5.14
CA SER A 171 -5.43 15.47 -3.83
C SER A 171 -6.56 15.32 -2.81
N ILE A 172 -6.37 14.41 -1.86
CA ILE A 172 -7.37 14.07 -0.84
C ILE A 172 -6.84 14.47 0.51
N SER A 173 -7.57 15.32 1.21
CA SER A 173 -7.32 15.69 2.60
C SER A 173 -8.21 14.89 3.55
N MET A 174 -7.70 14.63 4.75
CA MET A 174 -8.41 14.02 5.87
C MET A 174 -8.25 14.94 7.08
N VAL A 175 -9.33 15.57 7.52
CA VAL A 175 -9.32 16.50 8.65
C VAL A 175 -10.44 16.10 9.62
N GLY A 176 -10.08 15.68 10.80
CA GLY A 176 -11.02 15.12 11.76
C GLY A 176 -11.87 13.99 11.18
N PRO A 177 -13.21 14.07 11.29
CA PRO A 177 -14.12 13.07 10.74
C PRO A 177 -14.49 13.33 9.27
N SER A 178 -13.69 14.09 8.51
CA SER A 178 -14.04 14.45 7.13
C SER A 178 -12.96 14.10 6.14
N TYR A 179 -13.39 13.79 4.92
CA TYR A 179 -12.52 13.70 3.75
C TYR A 179 -12.95 14.75 2.71
N CYS A 180 -11.99 15.39 2.07
CA CYS A 180 -12.28 16.25 0.93
C CYS A 180 -11.28 16.03 -0.20
N GLN A 181 -11.73 16.21 -1.44
CA GLN A 181 -10.92 16.05 -2.64
C GLN A 181 -10.94 17.33 -3.47
N ASN A 182 -9.74 17.77 -3.87
CA ASN A 182 -9.58 18.91 -4.75
C ASN A 182 -10.05 18.62 -6.19
N VAL A 183 -10.31 19.69 -6.95
CA VAL A 183 -10.61 19.63 -8.39
C VAL A 183 -9.50 18.92 -9.15
N LYS A 184 -9.81 18.40 -10.36
CA LYS A 184 -8.94 17.51 -11.11
C LYS A 184 -8.11 18.19 -12.19
N THR A 185 -8.42 19.44 -12.53
CA THR A 185 -7.71 20.21 -13.56
C THR A 185 -6.90 21.34 -12.95
N LEU A 186 -5.81 21.72 -13.61
CA LEU A 186 -4.96 22.83 -13.16
C LEU A 186 -5.72 24.18 -13.26
N ASP A 187 -6.47 24.37 -14.34
CA ASP A 187 -7.19 25.61 -14.58
C ASP A 187 -8.22 25.86 -13.47
N ASP A 188 -9.09 24.88 -13.16
CA ASP A 188 -10.06 24.98 -12.07
C ASP A 188 -9.39 25.17 -10.70
N TYR A 189 -8.21 24.54 -10.51
CA TYR A 189 -7.48 24.61 -9.26
C TYR A 189 -6.96 26.03 -9.01
N TYR A 190 -6.28 26.62 -9.99
CA TYR A 190 -5.74 27.96 -9.86
C TYR A 190 -6.84 29.04 -9.91
N ASP A 191 -7.86 28.88 -10.74
CA ASP A 191 -8.99 29.79 -10.75
C ASP A 191 -9.64 29.96 -9.37
N ARG A 192 -9.86 28.85 -8.66
CA ARG A 192 -10.38 28.89 -7.28
C ARG A 192 -9.43 29.57 -6.31
N LEU A 193 -8.14 29.23 -6.36
CA LEU A 193 -7.15 29.84 -5.47
C LEU A 193 -6.99 31.34 -5.71
N ASP A 194 -6.98 31.78 -6.96
CA ASP A 194 -6.88 33.21 -7.34
C ASP A 194 -8.10 34.00 -6.87
N ASN A 195 -9.25 33.33 -6.77
CA ASN A 195 -10.48 33.91 -6.19
C ASN A 195 -10.59 33.72 -4.67
N GLY A 196 -9.56 33.24 -3.99
CA GLY A 196 -9.55 33.02 -2.53
C GLY A 196 -10.46 31.88 -2.04
N VAL A 197 -10.84 30.95 -2.92
CA VAL A 197 -11.73 29.84 -2.62
C VAL A 197 -10.89 28.53 -2.52
N LEU A 198 -11.20 27.69 -1.53
CA LEU A 198 -10.56 26.37 -1.44
C LEU A 198 -10.91 25.54 -2.69
N PRO A 199 -9.94 24.85 -3.30
CA PRO A 199 -10.14 24.13 -4.55
C PRO A 199 -10.84 22.77 -4.36
N VAL A 200 -11.69 22.64 -3.34
CA VAL A 200 -12.42 21.41 -2.99
C VAL A 200 -13.56 21.16 -3.98
N MET A 201 -13.54 20.00 -4.65
CA MET A 201 -14.59 19.57 -5.57
C MET A 201 -15.72 18.83 -4.82
N ARG A 202 -15.35 18.01 -3.86
CA ARG A 202 -16.29 17.17 -3.07
C ARG A 202 -15.70 16.85 -1.70
N GLY A 203 -16.57 16.52 -0.79
CA GLY A 203 -16.20 16.03 0.56
C GLY A 203 -17.29 15.17 1.15
N ILE A 204 -16.94 14.47 2.22
CA ILE A 204 -17.85 13.68 3.03
C ILE A 204 -17.50 13.86 4.50
N GLU A 205 -18.50 14.00 5.33
CA GLU A 205 -18.36 13.90 6.79
C GLU A 205 -18.75 12.48 7.20
N LEU A 206 -17.90 11.86 8.01
CA LEU A 206 -18.07 10.49 8.46
C LEU A 206 -19.04 10.43 9.63
N THR A 207 -19.96 9.48 9.57
CA THR A 207 -20.85 9.14 10.67
C THR A 207 -20.09 8.40 11.78
N PRO A 208 -20.67 8.25 12.98
CA PRO A 208 -20.08 7.38 14.02
C PRO A 208 -19.87 5.94 13.56
N ASP A 209 -20.77 5.40 12.73
CA ASP A 209 -20.63 4.06 12.14
C ASP A 209 -19.41 4.00 11.17
N ASP A 210 -19.24 5.00 10.32
CA ASP A 210 -18.07 5.08 9.42
C ASP A 210 -16.75 5.14 10.21
N LEU A 211 -16.74 5.89 11.34
CA LEU A 211 -15.57 5.99 12.21
C LEU A 211 -15.24 4.66 12.89
N LEU A 212 -16.26 3.94 13.36
CA LEU A 212 -16.12 2.59 13.93
C LEU A 212 -15.58 1.60 12.87
N ARG A 213 -16.19 1.55 11.70
CA ARG A 213 -15.75 0.70 10.58
C ARG A 213 -14.33 1.04 10.15
N ARG A 214 -14.01 2.34 10.03
CA ARG A 214 -12.65 2.80 9.74
C ARG A 214 -11.64 2.28 10.76
N SER A 215 -11.96 2.29 12.05
CA SER A 215 -11.05 1.78 13.09
C SER A 215 -10.75 0.29 12.94
N ILE A 216 -11.77 -0.51 12.58
CA ILE A 216 -11.62 -1.95 12.31
C ILE A 216 -10.76 -2.17 11.06
N ILE A 217 -11.08 -1.49 9.95
CA ILE A 217 -10.33 -1.58 8.70
C ILE A 217 -8.86 -1.22 8.92
N GLN A 218 -8.58 -0.13 9.67
CA GLN A 218 -7.22 0.29 10.00
C GLN A 218 -6.46 -0.78 10.80
N ALA A 219 -7.09 -1.36 11.82
CA ALA A 219 -6.48 -2.40 12.63
C ALA A 219 -6.14 -3.65 11.80
N LEU A 220 -7.08 -4.12 10.96
CA LEU A 220 -6.85 -5.25 10.04
C LEU A 220 -5.70 -4.96 9.07
N MET A 221 -5.70 -3.79 8.43
CA MET A 221 -4.73 -3.43 7.39
C MET A 221 -3.32 -3.17 7.93
N CYS A 222 -3.21 -2.67 9.18
CA CYS A 222 -1.93 -2.28 9.76
C CYS A 222 -1.33 -3.33 10.72
N HIS A 223 -2.20 -4.07 11.42
CA HIS A 223 -1.78 -4.97 12.50
C HIS A 223 -2.18 -6.43 12.28
N PHE A 224 -3.07 -6.71 11.32
CA PHE A 224 -3.62 -8.04 11.04
C PHE A 224 -4.45 -8.61 12.20
N GLU A 225 -4.84 -7.79 13.13
CA GLU A 225 -5.66 -8.18 14.28
C GLU A 225 -6.54 -7.04 14.77
N VAL A 226 -7.66 -7.40 15.37
CA VAL A 226 -8.63 -6.46 15.97
C VAL A 226 -9.02 -6.99 17.34
N SER A 227 -8.88 -6.14 18.37
CA SER A 227 -9.41 -6.43 19.70
C SER A 227 -10.90 -6.07 19.75
N ILE A 228 -11.76 -7.05 19.93
CA ILE A 228 -13.21 -6.86 20.06
C ILE A 228 -13.51 -6.05 21.33
N GLU A 229 -12.89 -6.41 22.45
CA GLU A 229 -13.06 -5.70 23.72
C GLU A 229 -12.69 -4.21 23.61
N ALA A 230 -11.57 -3.89 22.93
CA ALA A 230 -11.17 -2.50 22.74
C ALA A 230 -12.19 -1.72 21.91
N LEU A 231 -12.79 -2.33 20.88
CA LEU A 231 -13.85 -1.70 20.08
C LEU A 231 -15.13 -1.49 20.89
N GLU A 232 -15.56 -2.48 21.67
CA GLU A 232 -16.74 -2.40 22.51
C GLU A 232 -16.63 -1.27 23.53
N VAL A 233 -15.46 -1.15 24.18
CA VAL A 233 -15.19 -0.07 25.13
C VAL A 233 -15.10 1.30 24.46
N ALA A 234 -14.39 1.39 23.31
CA ALA A 234 -14.18 2.67 22.65
C ALA A 234 -15.45 3.24 22.00
N HIS A 235 -16.33 2.37 21.51
CA HIS A 235 -17.51 2.78 20.77
C HIS A 235 -18.84 2.52 21.50
N LEU A 236 -18.81 1.96 22.72
CA LEU A 236 -19.96 1.62 23.54
C LEU A 236 -20.99 0.74 22.83
N ILE A 237 -20.52 -0.31 22.15
CA ILE A 237 -21.31 -1.27 21.38
C ILE A 237 -21.18 -2.68 21.96
N ASP A 238 -22.13 -3.54 21.62
CA ASP A 238 -22.00 -5.01 21.66
C ASP A 238 -21.61 -5.47 20.27
N PHE A 239 -20.37 -5.91 20.09
CA PHE A 239 -19.81 -6.27 18.79
C PHE A 239 -20.59 -7.38 18.09
N LYS A 240 -20.96 -8.41 18.82
CA LYS A 240 -21.70 -9.57 18.25
C LYS A 240 -23.06 -9.16 17.71
N ARG A 241 -23.74 -8.25 18.40
CA ARG A 241 -25.04 -7.74 17.99
C ARG A 241 -24.94 -6.74 16.86
N TYR A 242 -23.94 -5.83 16.95
CA TYR A 242 -23.79 -4.75 15.97
C TYR A 242 -23.35 -5.27 14.60
N PHE A 243 -22.38 -6.16 14.57
CA PHE A 243 -21.78 -6.75 13.36
C PHE A 243 -22.24 -8.18 13.08
N ALA A 244 -23.50 -8.49 13.35
CA ALA A 244 -24.02 -9.86 13.19
C ALA A 244 -23.93 -10.38 11.74
N ALA A 245 -24.13 -9.52 10.73
CA ALA A 245 -24.00 -9.85 9.32
C ALA A 245 -22.53 -10.07 8.93
N GLU A 246 -21.67 -9.13 9.32
CA GLU A 246 -20.24 -9.18 9.06
C GLU A 246 -19.57 -10.40 9.71
N ILE A 247 -20.01 -10.78 10.91
CA ILE A 247 -19.54 -12.01 11.58
C ILE A 247 -19.88 -13.26 10.76
N ALA A 248 -21.02 -13.31 10.10
CA ALA A 248 -21.36 -14.45 9.25
C ALA A 248 -20.38 -14.58 8.08
N ASP A 249 -20.02 -13.47 7.42
CA ASP A 249 -19.04 -13.45 6.35
C ASP A 249 -17.62 -13.80 6.85
N LEU A 250 -17.22 -13.27 8.00
CA LEU A 250 -15.94 -13.62 8.63
C LEU A 250 -15.84 -15.10 8.99
N ARG A 251 -16.95 -15.74 9.43
CA ARG A 251 -16.98 -17.18 9.69
C ARG A 251 -16.75 -18.03 8.43
N GLU A 252 -17.27 -17.60 7.26
CA GLU A 252 -16.97 -18.27 6.00
C GLU A 252 -15.48 -18.12 5.62
N MET A 253 -14.90 -16.94 5.84
CA MET A 253 -13.46 -16.71 5.62
C MET A 253 -12.59 -17.52 6.61
N GLU A 254 -13.04 -17.71 7.84
CA GLU A 254 -12.38 -18.57 8.84
C GLU A 254 -12.33 -20.03 8.39
N LYS A 255 -13.43 -20.58 7.83
CA LYS A 255 -13.44 -21.94 7.24
C LYS A 255 -12.40 -22.07 6.12
N GLY A 256 -12.16 -20.98 5.38
CA GLY A 256 -11.09 -20.89 4.37
C GLY A 256 -9.67 -20.76 4.92
N GLY A 257 -9.50 -20.64 6.25
CA GLY A 257 -8.21 -20.48 6.92
C GLY A 257 -7.59 -19.11 6.72
N LEU A 258 -8.38 -18.08 6.42
CA LEU A 258 -7.89 -16.71 6.19
C LEU A 258 -7.73 -15.93 7.49
N LEU A 259 -8.58 -16.19 8.45
CA LEU A 259 -8.59 -15.54 9.76
C LEU A 259 -9.01 -16.54 10.84
N LYS A 260 -8.87 -16.13 12.10
CA LYS A 260 -9.45 -16.77 13.27
C LYS A 260 -10.31 -15.73 13.99
N LEU A 261 -11.56 -16.11 14.29
CA LEU A 261 -12.49 -15.27 15.04
C LEU A 261 -12.84 -15.96 16.36
N ASP A 262 -12.43 -15.39 17.47
CA ASP A 262 -12.83 -15.83 18.80
C ASP A 262 -13.63 -14.74 19.54
N GLU A 263 -13.84 -14.88 20.85
CA GLU A 263 -14.63 -13.94 21.63
C GLU A 263 -13.95 -12.59 21.84
N LYS A 264 -12.61 -12.53 21.70
CA LYS A 264 -11.80 -11.35 22.01
C LYS A 264 -11.11 -10.75 20.80
N TRP A 265 -10.85 -11.57 19.77
CA TRP A 265 -10.00 -11.16 18.64
C TRP A 265 -10.51 -11.63 17.29
N ILE A 266 -10.27 -10.79 16.29
CA ILE A 266 -10.22 -11.17 14.88
C ILE A 266 -8.74 -11.18 14.51
N SER A 267 -8.17 -12.35 14.18
CA SER A 267 -6.73 -12.49 13.88
C SER A 267 -6.55 -13.02 12.47
N VAL A 268 -5.95 -12.22 11.59
CA VAL A 268 -5.67 -12.61 10.20
C VAL A 268 -4.52 -13.62 10.18
N GLN A 269 -4.78 -14.80 9.63
CA GLN A 269 -3.80 -15.86 9.52
C GLN A 269 -2.77 -15.58 8.41
N PRO A 270 -1.59 -16.21 8.40
CA PRO A 270 -0.56 -15.97 7.38
C PRO A 270 -1.07 -16.05 5.94
N ARG A 271 -1.99 -17.00 5.65
CA ARG A 271 -2.65 -17.12 4.34
C ARG A 271 -3.57 -15.94 4.03
N GLY A 272 -4.24 -15.40 5.06
CA GLY A 272 -5.15 -14.26 4.92
C GLY A 272 -4.44 -12.92 4.73
N ARG A 273 -3.17 -12.80 5.13
CA ARG A 273 -2.43 -11.53 5.00
C ARG A 273 -2.32 -11.05 3.55
N MET A 274 -2.21 -11.96 2.59
CA MET A 274 -2.24 -11.62 1.16
C MET A 274 -3.61 -11.13 0.69
N LEU A 275 -4.67 -11.48 1.42
CA LEU A 275 -6.06 -11.16 1.12
C LEU A 275 -6.67 -10.20 2.16
N VAL A 276 -5.84 -9.50 2.93
CA VAL A 276 -6.30 -8.64 4.03
C VAL A 276 -7.30 -7.58 3.56
N ARG A 277 -7.14 -7.08 2.33
CA ARG A 277 -8.11 -6.15 1.72
C ARG A 277 -9.51 -6.78 1.62
N ALA A 278 -9.61 -8.04 1.17
CA ALA A 278 -10.90 -8.73 1.07
C ALA A 278 -11.52 -8.95 2.47
N ILE A 279 -10.69 -9.22 3.49
CA ILE A 279 -11.17 -9.32 4.87
C ILE A 279 -11.67 -7.96 5.38
N ALA A 280 -10.92 -6.89 5.12
CA ALA A 280 -11.28 -5.54 5.53
C ALA A 280 -12.57 -5.03 4.83
N MET A 281 -12.81 -5.43 3.57
CA MET A 281 -14.01 -5.06 2.81
C MET A 281 -15.32 -5.59 3.43
N VAL A 282 -15.26 -6.55 4.35
CA VAL A 282 -16.46 -6.98 5.11
C VAL A 282 -17.03 -5.82 5.93
N PHE A 283 -16.21 -4.86 6.29
CA PHE A 283 -16.58 -3.69 7.10
C PHE A 283 -16.70 -2.38 6.28
N ASP A 284 -16.63 -2.45 4.93
CA ASP A 284 -16.67 -1.28 4.06
C ASP A 284 -18.11 -0.91 3.63
#